data_71d2180a4947bfa953d04ade313b42b8
#
_entry.id   71d2180a4947bfa953d04ade313b42b8
#
_cell.length_a   1.000
_cell.length_b   1.000
_cell.length_c   1.000
_cell.angle_alpha   90.00
_cell.angle_beta   90.00
_cell.angle_gamma   90.00
#
_symmetry.space_group_name_H-M   'P 1'
#
loop_
_entity.id
_entity.type
_entity.pdbx_description
1 polymer ?
#
loop_
_entity_poly.entity_id
_entity_poly.type
_entity_poly.pdbx_seq_one_letter_code
_entity_poly.pdbx_strand_id
1 'polypeptide(L)'
;MNSKSTSNYEAAIAAGKTYLSEYQPIEKCDLLALYAAAQEYRGERYFWRTPDETTSIVGLGWLATFSQPKLADFSEVRSLLKQAHYQPEAPFQAQLVGGFAFDEQAEVSQDWAELGAGLFALPEILVSKTGDQYGVVYTVAASSEEQRQQKVAALQEKVASWLQANSDKSLVAETPAFQAQEELDVPQWLQAVEETVAAIRSTETPLKKVVLARRMKVETKQSIISDAVLQRLAQQQPNTYLFAIEHGGHVFAGATPERLLKATVDQFETVSIAGSAPRGKTKEEDEALAQALLADAKNTHEHQVVVDRLETALATLLADGFQSEARSVIKNRDIQHLFVPLAGQRKAGVNFLTAVQKLHPTPALGGEPKEAAVSWIRTHEPASRGMYGGPIGWLGIQEDIGEFAVAIRSGFFSGNQATLYAGCGIVADSDAESERQETRLKFQPMRRGILGDE
;
A
#
# COMPACT_ATOMS: atom_id res chain seq x y z
N MET A 1 -8.97 13.79 -21.54
CA MET A 1 -9.09 12.32 -21.73
C MET A 1 -7.83 11.83 -22.44
N ASN A 2 -6.84 11.35 -21.72
CA ASN A 2 -5.62 10.79 -22.32
C ASN A 2 -5.80 9.29 -22.54
N SER A 3 -5.88 8.92 -23.80
CA SER A 3 -6.36 7.67 -24.38
C SER A 3 -5.41 6.47 -24.31
N LYS A 4 -4.53 6.33 -23.30
CA LYS A 4 -3.60 5.19 -23.24
C LYS A 4 -3.86 4.20 -22.10
N SER A 5 -4.74 4.50 -21.16
CA SER A 5 -4.89 3.68 -19.93
C SER A 5 -6.02 2.64 -19.96
N THR A 6 -6.91 2.69 -20.91
CA THR A 6 -8.03 1.74 -21.05
C THR A 6 -7.84 0.73 -22.18
N SER A 7 -6.66 0.70 -22.80
CA SER A 7 -6.48 0.12 -24.13
C SER A 7 -6.77 -1.37 -24.26
N ASN A 8 -6.45 -2.19 -23.26
CA ASN A 8 -6.64 -3.64 -23.36
C ASN A 8 -8.07 -4.07 -23.02
N TYR A 9 -8.72 -3.41 -22.07
CA TYR A 9 -10.11 -3.70 -21.70
C TYR A 9 -11.09 -3.26 -22.79
N GLU A 10 -11.00 -2.02 -23.25
CA GLU A 10 -11.84 -1.50 -24.33
C GLU A 10 -11.63 -2.26 -25.64
N ALA A 11 -10.37 -2.61 -25.96
CA ALA A 11 -10.07 -3.43 -27.11
C ALA A 11 -10.68 -4.85 -27.01
N ALA A 12 -10.70 -5.46 -25.83
CA ALA A 12 -11.32 -6.75 -25.63
C ALA A 12 -12.85 -6.70 -25.77
N ILE A 13 -13.51 -5.67 -25.21
CA ILE A 13 -14.96 -5.44 -25.38
C ILE A 13 -15.28 -5.12 -26.83
N ALA A 14 -14.53 -4.25 -27.51
CA ALA A 14 -14.71 -3.94 -28.92
C ALA A 14 -14.52 -5.17 -29.83
N ALA A 15 -13.72 -6.16 -29.40
CA ALA A 15 -13.55 -7.45 -30.05
C ALA A 15 -14.63 -8.49 -29.68
N GLY A 16 -15.69 -8.09 -28.97
CA GLY A 16 -16.79 -8.98 -28.55
C GLY A 16 -16.41 -10.01 -27.48
N LYS A 17 -15.32 -9.76 -26.74
CA LYS A 17 -14.93 -10.63 -25.61
C LYS A 17 -15.62 -10.16 -24.33
N THR A 18 -15.97 -11.13 -23.49
CA THR A 18 -16.45 -10.89 -22.12
C THR A 18 -15.42 -11.40 -21.11
N TYR A 19 -15.32 -10.72 -19.97
CA TYR A 19 -14.50 -11.19 -18.85
C TYR A 19 -15.36 -12.14 -18.02
N LEU A 20 -14.82 -13.32 -17.76
CA LEU A 20 -15.49 -14.38 -17.02
C LEU A 20 -14.57 -14.87 -15.91
N SER A 21 -15.10 -14.98 -14.71
CA SER A 21 -14.34 -15.45 -13.54
C SER A 21 -14.87 -16.80 -13.06
N GLU A 22 -13.96 -17.66 -12.64
CA GLU A 22 -14.25 -18.98 -12.08
C GLU A 22 -13.46 -19.17 -10.78
N TYR A 23 -14.16 -19.58 -9.73
CA TYR A 23 -13.54 -19.86 -8.42
C TYR A 23 -13.23 -21.35 -8.28
N GLN A 24 -12.07 -21.64 -7.65
CA GLN A 24 -11.65 -22.98 -7.26
C GLN A 24 -11.09 -22.95 -5.84
N PRO A 25 -11.60 -23.79 -4.90
CA PRO A 25 -10.96 -23.96 -3.61
C PRO A 25 -9.61 -24.69 -3.78
N ILE A 26 -8.63 -24.33 -2.93
CA ILE A 26 -7.34 -25.02 -2.88
C ILE A 26 -6.99 -25.37 -1.43
N GLU A 27 -6.07 -26.31 -1.26
CA GLU A 27 -5.52 -26.63 0.05
C GLU A 27 -4.65 -25.50 0.59
N LYS A 28 -4.40 -25.52 1.91
CA LYS A 28 -3.53 -24.57 2.58
C LYS A 28 -2.14 -24.54 1.94
N CYS A 29 -1.68 -23.35 1.59
CA CYS A 29 -0.36 -23.12 0.99
C CYS A 29 0.27 -21.81 1.51
N ASP A 30 1.56 -21.66 1.33
CA ASP A 30 2.26 -20.40 1.55
C ASP A 30 2.13 -19.51 0.30
N LEU A 31 1.39 -18.40 0.39
CA LEU A 31 1.18 -17.50 -0.72
C LEU A 31 2.45 -16.73 -1.10
N LEU A 32 3.37 -16.49 -0.18
CA LEU A 32 4.64 -15.85 -0.49
C LEU A 32 5.55 -16.79 -1.30
N ALA A 33 5.56 -18.07 -0.95
CA ALA A 33 6.26 -19.08 -1.74
C ALA A 33 5.61 -19.28 -3.12
N LEU A 34 4.27 -19.22 -3.21
CA LEU A 34 3.55 -19.26 -4.50
C LEU A 34 3.90 -18.06 -5.37
N TYR A 35 3.93 -16.84 -4.80
CA TYR A 35 4.36 -15.63 -5.51
C TYR A 35 5.78 -15.80 -6.08
N ALA A 36 6.69 -16.37 -5.30
CA ALA A 36 8.06 -16.62 -5.72
C ALA A 36 8.16 -17.74 -6.79
N ALA A 37 7.26 -18.72 -6.77
CA ALA A 37 7.24 -19.80 -7.76
C ALA A 37 6.75 -19.34 -9.15
N ALA A 38 5.85 -18.34 -9.19
CA ALA A 38 5.24 -17.81 -10.41
C ALA A 38 6.20 -16.84 -11.17
N GLN A 39 7.40 -17.30 -11.50
CA GLN A 39 8.46 -16.46 -12.10
C GLN A 39 8.17 -16.02 -13.53
N GLU A 40 7.41 -16.80 -14.29
CA GLU A 40 6.99 -16.44 -15.64
C GLU A 40 6.07 -15.22 -15.70
N TYR A 41 5.48 -14.81 -14.55
CA TYR A 41 4.67 -13.60 -14.41
C TYR A 41 5.47 -12.39 -13.88
N ARG A 42 6.78 -12.47 -13.76
CA ARG A 42 7.58 -11.30 -13.35
C ARG A 42 7.29 -10.10 -14.23
N GLY A 43 7.05 -8.94 -13.57
CA GLY A 43 6.58 -7.72 -14.20
C GLY A 43 5.05 -7.59 -14.28
N GLU A 44 4.30 -8.62 -13.87
CA GLU A 44 2.85 -8.64 -13.81
C GLU A 44 2.39 -9.40 -12.56
N ARG A 45 2.93 -9.04 -11.39
CA ARG A 45 2.64 -9.69 -10.11
C ARG A 45 2.24 -8.68 -9.05
N TYR A 46 1.36 -9.12 -8.16
CA TYR A 46 0.93 -8.41 -6.97
C TYR A 46 1.01 -9.32 -5.75
N PHE A 47 1.45 -8.77 -4.62
CA PHE A 47 1.42 -9.40 -3.31
C PHE A 47 0.80 -8.48 -2.28
N TRP A 48 -0.03 -9.04 -1.42
CA TRP A 48 -0.63 -8.36 -0.28
C TRP A 48 -0.76 -9.30 0.90
N ARG A 49 -0.45 -8.83 2.12
CA ARG A 49 -0.69 -9.56 3.36
C ARG A 49 -0.99 -8.58 4.48
N THR A 50 -2.04 -8.86 5.27
CA THR A 50 -2.39 -8.07 6.46
C THR A 50 -1.43 -8.32 7.63
N PRO A 51 -1.35 -7.39 8.62
CA PRO A 51 -0.43 -7.50 9.77
C PRO A 51 -0.66 -8.75 10.63
N ASP A 52 -1.91 -9.18 10.76
CA ASP A 52 -2.34 -10.37 11.49
C ASP A 52 -2.27 -11.67 10.66
N GLU A 53 -1.81 -11.55 9.42
CA GLU A 53 -1.72 -12.64 8.44
C GLU A 53 -3.06 -13.36 8.16
N THR A 54 -4.18 -12.78 8.55
CA THR A 54 -5.51 -13.38 8.28
C THR A 54 -5.88 -13.29 6.81
N THR A 55 -5.44 -12.25 6.10
CA THR A 55 -5.69 -12.09 4.67
C THR A 55 -4.38 -12.00 3.91
N SER A 56 -4.27 -12.79 2.85
CA SER A 56 -3.17 -12.70 1.88
C SER A 56 -3.70 -12.85 0.47
N ILE A 57 -3.12 -12.10 -0.47
CA ILE A 57 -3.53 -12.07 -1.88
C ILE A 57 -2.29 -12.11 -2.77
N VAL A 58 -2.34 -12.96 -3.81
CA VAL A 58 -1.38 -12.98 -4.92
C VAL A 58 -2.14 -12.79 -6.21
N GLY A 59 -1.84 -11.73 -6.94
CA GLY A 59 -2.36 -11.47 -8.29
C GLY A 59 -1.28 -11.71 -9.33
N LEU A 60 -1.59 -12.42 -10.42
CA LEU A 60 -0.65 -12.82 -11.46
C LEU A 60 -1.27 -12.62 -12.85
N GLY A 61 -0.47 -12.05 -13.76
CA GLY A 61 -0.88 -11.76 -15.14
C GLY A 61 -1.92 -10.64 -15.23
N TRP A 62 -1.64 -9.62 -16.01
CA TRP A 62 -2.53 -8.47 -16.14
C TRP A 62 -3.46 -8.60 -17.35
N LEU A 63 -4.71 -9.02 -17.13
CA LEU A 63 -5.76 -8.98 -18.15
C LEU A 63 -6.11 -7.56 -18.56
N ALA A 64 -6.12 -6.64 -17.60
CA ALA A 64 -6.33 -5.22 -17.81
C ALA A 64 -5.53 -4.41 -16.79
N THR A 65 -5.03 -3.25 -17.21
CA THR A 65 -4.36 -2.28 -16.38
C THR A 65 -5.01 -0.92 -16.51
N PHE A 66 -5.04 -0.18 -15.40
CA PHE A 66 -5.60 1.16 -15.28
C PHE A 66 -4.51 2.05 -14.70
N SER A 67 -3.80 2.75 -15.58
CA SER A 67 -2.71 3.65 -15.20
C SER A 67 -3.24 5.03 -14.82
N GLN A 68 -2.58 5.68 -13.84
CA GLN A 68 -2.94 7.00 -13.32
C GLN A 68 -4.43 7.10 -12.91
N PRO A 69 -4.93 6.13 -12.12
CA PRO A 69 -6.31 6.12 -11.71
C PRO A 69 -6.59 7.32 -10.80
N LYS A 70 -7.74 7.97 -11.00
CA LYS A 70 -8.23 9.00 -10.09
C LYS A 70 -9.29 8.41 -9.18
N LEU A 71 -9.20 8.71 -7.89
CA LEU A 71 -10.16 8.24 -6.90
C LEU A 71 -11.61 8.61 -7.26
N ALA A 72 -11.82 9.83 -7.78
CA ALA A 72 -13.15 10.31 -8.17
C ALA A 72 -13.79 9.50 -9.30
N ASP A 73 -13.00 9.08 -10.28
CA ASP A 73 -13.50 8.49 -11.54
C ASP A 73 -13.45 6.94 -11.50
N PHE A 74 -12.76 6.36 -10.51
CA PHE A 74 -12.47 4.92 -10.50
C PHE A 74 -13.71 4.03 -10.26
N SER A 75 -14.79 4.59 -9.74
CA SER A 75 -16.10 3.91 -9.62
C SER A 75 -16.68 3.53 -10.99
N GLU A 76 -16.37 4.28 -12.05
CA GLU A 76 -16.79 3.96 -13.42
C GLU A 76 -16.07 2.71 -13.94
N VAL A 77 -14.75 2.62 -13.72
CA VAL A 77 -13.94 1.43 -14.05
C VAL A 77 -14.54 0.18 -13.41
N ARG A 78 -14.87 0.25 -12.13
CA ARG A 78 -15.50 -0.86 -11.41
C ARG A 78 -16.87 -1.22 -12.00
N SER A 79 -17.67 -0.24 -12.40
CA SER A 79 -18.98 -0.46 -13.01
C SER A 79 -18.87 -1.18 -14.35
N LEU A 80 -17.87 -0.86 -15.16
CA LEU A 80 -17.60 -1.55 -16.42
C LEU A 80 -17.25 -3.04 -16.19
N LEU A 81 -16.44 -3.32 -15.16
CA LEU A 81 -16.01 -4.68 -14.83
C LEU A 81 -17.13 -5.53 -14.20
N LYS A 82 -18.15 -4.92 -13.58
CA LYS A 82 -19.30 -5.62 -13.00
C LYS A 82 -20.12 -6.43 -14.01
N GLN A 83 -19.95 -6.17 -15.30
CA GLN A 83 -20.62 -6.94 -16.36
C GLN A 83 -19.99 -8.34 -16.58
N ALA A 84 -18.83 -8.62 -15.94
CA ALA A 84 -18.24 -9.94 -15.96
C ALA A 84 -19.12 -10.96 -15.21
N HIS A 85 -19.27 -12.16 -15.75
CA HIS A 85 -19.90 -13.25 -15.02
C HIS A 85 -19.11 -13.61 -13.77
N TYR A 86 -19.78 -13.75 -12.63
CA TYR A 86 -19.16 -14.17 -11.39
C TYR A 86 -20.06 -15.22 -10.70
N GLN A 87 -19.46 -15.96 -9.77
CA GLN A 87 -20.17 -16.93 -8.95
C GLN A 87 -20.55 -16.29 -7.62
N PRO A 88 -21.82 -15.87 -7.41
CA PRO A 88 -22.22 -15.07 -6.26
C PRO A 88 -22.00 -15.75 -4.90
N GLU A 89 -21.99 -17.10 -4.88
CA GLU A 89 -21.79 -17.90 -3.66
C GLU A 89 -20.31 -18.23 -3.39
N ALA A 90 -19.38 -17.85 -4.30
CA ALA A 90 -17.97 -18.12 -4.09
C ALA A 90 -17.39 -17.22 -2.98
N PRO A 91 -16.59 -17.77 -2.04
CA PRO A 91 -16.02 -17.00 -0.94
C PRO A 91 -14.98 -15.98 -1.40
N PHE A 92 -14.40 -16.16 -2.59
CA PHE A 92 -13.49 -15.21 -3.21
C PHE A 92 -14.02 -14.81 -4.59
N GLN A 93 -13.90 -13.51 -4.87
CA GLN A 93 -14.37 -12.88 -6.11
C GLN A 93 -13.18 -12.22 -6.82
N ALA A 94 -13.34 -11.92 -8.11
CA ALA A 94 -12.36 -11.11 -8.84
C ALA A 94 -12.19 -9.72 -8.19
N GLN A 95 -10.96 -9.27 -8.10
CA GLN A 95 -10.57 -8.02 -7.45
C GLN A 95 -9.65 -7.22 -8.37
N LEU A 96 -9.72 -5.91 -8.26
CA LEU A 96 -8.67 -5.03 -8.72
C LEU A 96 -7.62 -4.89 -7.62
N VAL A 97 -6.36 -5.03 -8.01
CA VAL A 97 -5.21 -4.91 -7.10
C VAL A 97 -4.31 -3.77 -7.55
N GLY A 98 -3.77 -3.00 -6.61
CA GLY A 98 -2.92 -1.86 -6.96
C GLY A 98 -3.04 -0.68 -6.00
N GLY A 99 -2.83 0.54 -6.51
CA GLY A 99 -2.89 1.73 -5.69
C GLY A 99 -3.00 3.03 -6.47
N PHE A 100 -3.30 4.09 -5.73
CA PHE A 100 -3.41 5.46 -6.23
C PHE A 100 -2.13 6.25 -5.95
N ALA A 101 -1.94 7.34 -6.68
CA ALA A 101 -0.93 8.34 -6.34
C ALA A 101 -1.21 8.98 -4.98
N PHE A 102 -0.14 9.49 -4.35
CA PHE A 102 -0.29 10.39 -3.20
C PHE A 102 -1.02 11.68 -3.59
N ASP A 103 -0.68 12.25 -4.74
CA ASP A 103 -1.29 13.46 -5.29
C ASP A 103 -1.58 13.28 -6.79
N GLU A 104 -2.86 13.21 -7.13
CA GLU A 104 -3.33 13.03 -8.52
C GLU A 104 -3.03 14.23 -9.43
N GLN A 105 -2.65 15.37 -8.86
CA GLN A 105 -2.31 16.59 -9.59
C GLN A 105 -0.81 16.79 -9.77
N ALA A 106 0.02 15.99 -9.09
CA ALA A 106 1.48 16.05 -9.23
C ALA A 106 1.92 15.53 -10.61
N GLU A 107 2.98 16.13 -11.15
CA GLU A 107 3.63 15.60 -12.35
C GLU A 107 4.25 14.24 -12.06
N VAL A 108 4.11 13.31 -13.02
CA VAL A 108 4.74 11.99 -12.92
C VAL A 108 6.23 12.14 -13.20
N SER A 109 7.07 11.92 -12.20
CA SER A 109 8.52 11.93 -12.39
C SER A 109 8.97 10.74 -13.26
N GLN A 110 10.17 10.85 -13.84
CA GLN A 110 10.72 9.80 -14.69
C GLN A 110 10.85 8.45 -13.92
N ASP A 111 11.13 8.49 -12.63
CA ASP A 111 11.22 7.29 -11.78
C ASP A 111 9.90 6.51 -11.77
N TRP A 112 8.76 7.17 -11.87
CA TRP A 112 7.43 6.58 -11.84
C TRP A 112 6.79 6.35 -13.21
N ALA A 113 7.51 6.60 -14.31
CA ALA A 113 6.94 6.59 -15.66
C ALA A 113 6.24 5.27 -16.03
N GLU A 114 6.78 4.13 -15.62
CA GLU A 114 6.25 2.79 -15.93
C GLU A 114 5.07 2.39 -15.02
N LEU A 115 5.16 2.64 -13.72
CA LEU A 115 4.04 2.41 -12.79
C LEU A 115 3.01 3.52 -12.86
N GLY A 116 3.30 4.61 -13.60
CA GLY A 116 2.53 5.83 -13.56
C GLY A 116 2.51 6.43 -12.16
N ALA A 117 1.72 7.45 -11.92
CA ALA A 117 1.45 7.92 -10.56
C ALA A 117 0.28 7.13 -9.94
N GLY A 118 0.28 5.81 -10.09
CA GLY A 118 -0.76 4.89 -9.64
C GLY A 118 -1.10 3.87 -10.71
N LEU A 119 -1.39 2.66 -10.30
CA LEU A 119 -1.72 1.53 -11.16
C LEU A 119 -2.70 0.61 -10.45
N PHE A 120 -3.76 0.21 -11.15
CA PHE A 120 -4.56 -0.97 -10.80
C PHE A 120 -4.50 -2.00 -11.92
N ALA A 121 -4.59 -3.26 -11.54
CA ALA A 121 -4.64 -4.38 -12.47
C ALA A 121 -5.79 -5.32 -12.13
N LEU A 122 -6.34 -5.95 -13.17
CA LEU A 122 -7.22 -7.12 -13.08
C LEU A 122 -6.36 -8.36 -13.38
N PRO A 123 -6.07 -9.21 -12.37
CA PRO A 123 -5.26 -10.41 -12.59
C PRO A 123 -5.99 -11.51 -13.35
N GLU A 124 -5.24 -12.31 -14.14
CA GLU A 124 -5.73 -13.60 -14.68
C GLU A 124 -5.92 -14.64 -13.57
N ILE A 125 -4.99 -14.64 -12.60
CA ILE A 125 -4.97 -15.55 -11.46
C ILE A 125 -4.95 -14.71 -10.20
N LEU A 126 -5.94 -14.87 -9.34
CA LEU A 126 -6.00 -14.25 -8.02
C LEU A 126 -6.07 -15.36 -6.97
N VAL A 127 -4.96 -15.62 -6.29
CA VAL A 127 -4.91 -16.55 -5.16
C VAL A 127 -5.16 -15.79 -3.88
N SER A 128 -6.12 -16.22 -3.10
CA SER A 128 -6.53 -15.53 -1.87
C SER A 128 -6.60 -16.48 -0.69
N LYS A 129 -6.22 -15.95 0.47
CA LYS A 129 -6.41 -16.56 1.78
C LYS A 129 -7.20 -15.59 2.65
N THR A 130 -8.21 -16.10 3.37
CA THR A 130 -8.86 -15.37 4.48
C THR A 130 -9.15 -16.35 5.61
N GLY A 131 -8.54 -16.13 6.77
CA GLY A 131 -8.53 -17.11 7.87
C GLY A 131 -7.92 -18.42 7.41
N ASP A 132 -8.70 -19.50 7.52
CA ASP A 132 -8.29 -20.86 7.09
C ASP A 132 -8.82 -21.22 5.70
N GLN A 133 -9.49 -20.29 5.00
CA GLN A 133 -9.98 -20.52 3.64
C GLN A 133 -8.94 -20.08 2.61
N TYR A 134 -8.74 -20.93 1.61
CA TYR A 134 -7.83 -20.70 0.48
C TYR A 134 -8.54 -20.96 -0.83
N GLY A 135 -8.30 -20.13 -1.83
CA GLY A 135 -8.90 -20.32 -3.14
C GLY A 135 -8.22 -19.51 -4.23
N VAL A 136 -8.55 -19.86 -5.45
CA VAL A 136 -8.11 -19.19 -6.66
C VAL A 136 -9.31 -18.72 -7.44
N VAL A 137 -9.23 -17.49 -7.93
CA VAL A 137 -10.16 -16.94 -8.93
C VAL A 137 -9.39 -16.80 -10.24
N TYR A 138 -9.83 -17.53 -11.26
CA TYR A 138 -9.33 -17.43 -12.62
C TYR A 138 -10.22 -16.47 -13.40
N THR A 139 -9.65 -15.41 -13.94
CA THR A 139 -10.40 -14.45 -14.79
C THR A 139 -9.84 -14.51 -16.20
N VAL A 140 -10.69 -14.70 -17.19
CA VAL A 140 -10.28 -14.78 -18.59
C VAL A 140 -11.18 -13.95 -19.49
N ALA A 141 -10.63 -13.40 -20.56
CA ALA A 141 -11.40 -12.78 -21.63
C ALA A 141 -11.65 -13.82 -22.73
N ALA A 142 -12.92 -14.16 -22.99
CA ALA A 142 -13.32 -15.18 -23.96
C ALA A 142 -14.52 -14.75 -24.80
N SER A 143 -14.61 -15.29 -26.04
CA SER A 143 -15.73 -15.06 -26.96
C SER A 143 -16.68 -16.27 -26.99
N SER A 144 -16.30 -17.41 -26.41
CA SER A 144 -17.11 -18.61 -26.33
C SER A 144 -16.80 -19.39 -25.06
N GLU A 145 -17.72 -20.26 -24.67
CA GLU A 145 -17.58 -21.13 -23.51
C GLU A 145 -16.41 -22.12 -23.68
N GLU A 146 -16.22 -22.67 -24.87
CA GLU A 146 -15.08 -23.55 -25.15
C GLU A 146 -13.75 -22.84 -24.96
N GLN A 147 -13.62 -21.61 -25.49
CA GLN A 147 -12.42 -20.79 -25.29
C GLN A 147 -12.18 -20.48 -23.82
N ARG A 148 -13.26 -20.21 -23.06
CA ARG A 148 -13.18 -19.99 -21.61
C ARG A 148 -12.58 -21.21 -20.91
N GLN A 149 -13.18 -22.39 -21.15
CA GLN A 149 -12.74 -23.66 -20.52
C GLN A 149 -11.29 -23.99 -20.82
N GLN A 150 -10.86 -23.83 -22.08
CA GLN A 150 -9.47 -24.06 -22.47
C GLN A 150 -8.50 -23.13 -21.75
N LYS A 151 -8.81 -21.83 -21.64
CA LYS A 151 -7.98 -20.85 -20.95
C LYS A 151 -7.92 -21.11 -19.45
N VAL A 152 -9.06 -21.37 -18.82
CA VAL A 152 -9.10 -21.68 -17.37
C VAL A 152 -8.32 -22.95 -17.07
N ALA A 153 -8.47 -24.02 -17.86
CA ALA A 153 -7.72 -25.26 -17.68
C ALA A 153 -6.18 -25.03 -17.75
N ALA A 154 -5.72 -24.22 -18.71
CA ALA A 154 -4.30 -23.88 -18.80
C ALA A 154 -3.79 -23.11 -17.58
N LEU A 155 -4.59 -22.20 -17.00
CA LEU A 155 -4.22 -21.49 -15.78
C LEU A 155 -4.24 -22.41 -14.55
N GLN A 156 -5.18 -23.34 -14.49
CA GLN A 156 -5.27 -24.36 -13.41
C GLN A 156 -4.04 -25.27 -13.40
N GLU A 157 -3.56 -25.71 -14.57
CA GLU A 157 -2.31 -26.49 -14.69
C GLU A 157 -1.11 -25.74 -14.14
N LYS A 158 -0.97 -24.44 -14.43
CA LYS A 158 0.11 -23.60 -13.88
C LYS A 158 0.04 -23.54 -12.36
N VAL A 159 -1.12 -23.20 -11.81
CA VAL A 159 -1.30 -23.11 -10.35
C VAL A 159 -1.00 -24.45 -9.68
N ALA A 160 -1.47 -25.57 -10.24
CA ALA A 160 -1.19 -26.91 -9.73
C ALA A 160 0.33 -27.19 -9.70
N SER A 161 1.07 -26.80 -10.74
CA SER A 161 2.53 -26.97 -10.80
C SER A 161 3.24 -26.19 -9.71
N TRP A 162 2.83 -24.95 -9.42
CA TRP A 162 3.43 -24.14 -8.34
C TRP A 162 3.09 -24.67 -6.95
N LEU A 163 1.88 -25.15 -6.74
CA LEU A 163 1.48 -25.77 -5.47
C LEU A 163 2.27 -27.05 -5.18
N GLN A 164 2.59 -27.86 -6.20
CA GLN A 164 3.44 -29.04 -6.06
C GLN A 164 4.91 -28.67 -5.80
N ALA A 165 5.42 -27.62 -6.45
CA ALA A 165 6.81 -27.17 -6.25
C ALA A 165 7.04 -26.55 -4.86
N ASN A 166 5.99 -26.01 -4.24
CA ASN A 166 6.06 -25.37 -2.92
C ASN A 166 6.25 -26.35 -1.75
N SER A 167 6.01 -27.64 -1.94
CA SER A 167 6.18 -28.64 -0.87
C SER A 167 7.65 -28.89 -0.49
N ASP A 168 8.64 -28.46 -1.29
CA ASP A 168 10.02 -28.94 -1.18
C ASP A 168 11.12 -27.86 -1.03
N LYS A 169 10.84 -26.56 -1.05
CA LYS A 169 11.92 -25.55 -1.03
C LYS A 169 11.65 -24.35 -0.13
N SER A 170 12.46 -24.23 0.93
CA SER A 170 12.84 -22.94 1.49
C SER A 170 13.58 -22.14 0.41
N LEU A 171 12.89 -21.22 -0.26
CA LEU A 171 13.49 -20.30 -1.22
C LEU A 171 14.32 -19.26 -0.44
N VAL A 172 15.55 -19.57 -0.11
CA VAL A 172 16.52 -18.58 0.38
C VAL A 172 17.03 -17.84 -0.85
N ALA A 173 16.38 -16.74 -1.18
CA ALA A 173 16.87 -15.87 -2.23
C ALA A 173 18.16 -15.16 -1.76
N GLU A 174 19.19 -15.19 -2.59
CA GLU A 174 20.47 -14.54 -2.30
C GLU A 174 20.26 -13.02 -2.07
N THR A 175 20.95 -12.48 -1.05
CA THR A 175 20.98 -11.05 -0.81
C THR A 175 21.92 -10.40 -1.80
N PRO A 176 21.49 -9.39 -2.59
CA PRO A 176 22.38 -8.73 -3.53
C PRO A 176 23.47 -7.96 -2.77
N ALA A 177 24.70 -8.05 -3.24
CA ALA A 177 25.81 -7.34 -2.63
C ALA A 177 25.65 -5.82 -2.78
N PHE A 178 25.87 -5.09 -1.69
CA PHE A 178 25.86 -3.63 -1.66
C PHE A 178 26.89 -3.03 -2.64
N GLN A 179 26.53 -1.94 -3.30
CA GLN A 179 27.42 -1.17 -4.17
C GLN A 179 27.55 0.28 -3.71
N ALA A 180 26.43 1.00 -3.60
CA ALA A 180 26.41 2.40 -3.19
C ALA A 180 25.05 2.79 -2.56
N GLN A 181 25.08 3.87 -1.77
CA GLN A 181 23.86 4.56 -1.36
C GLN A 181 24.09 6.08 -1.33
N GLU A 182 23.02 6.84 -1.60
CA GLU A 182 23.03 8.29 -1.63
C GLU A 182 21.71 8.86 -1.12
N GLU A 183 21.78 9.83 -0.20
CA GLU A 183 20.61 10.63 0.17
C GLU A 183 20.40 11.71 -0.89
N LEU A 184 19.27 11.67 -1.60
CA LEU A 184 18.98 12.58 -2.70
C LEU A 184 18.49 13.93 -2.21
N ASP A 185 18.84 15.00 -2.92
CA ASP A 185 18.29 16.36 -2.79
C ASP A 185 18.35 16.94 -1.35
N VAL A 186 19.38 16.57 -0.57
CA VAL A 186 19.46 16.91 0.86
C VAL A 186 19.42 18.42 1.09
N PRO A 187 20.20 19.29 0.38
CA PRO A 187 20.14 20.73 0.59
C PRO A 187 18.77 21.33 0.33
N GLN A 188 18.12 20.92 -0.75
CA GLN A 188 16.78 21.39 -1.15
C GLN A 188 15.72 20.95 -0.14
N TRP A 189 15.83 19.72 0.37
CA TRP A 189 14.90 19.22 1.37
C TRP A 189 15.06 19.93 2.71
N LEU A 190 16.29 20.19 3.18
CA LEU A 190 16.54 20.96 4.40
C LEU A 190 15.98 22.40 4.27
N GLN A 191 16.18 23.04 3.13
CA GLN A 191 15.57 24.34 2.84
C GLN A 191 14.04 24.27 2.88
N ALA A 192 13.43 23.25 2.27
CA ALA A 192 11.98 23.07 2.31
C ALA A 192 11.44 22.89 3.74
N VAL A 193 12.18 22.22 4.64
CA VAL A 193 11.83 22.12 6.06
C VAL A 193 11.85 23.50 6.72
N GLU A 194 12.92 24.30 6.53
CA GLU A 194 13.05 25.64 7.11
C GLU A 194 11.94 26.57 6.60
N GLU A 195 11.66 26.56 5.31
CA GLU A 195 10.57 27.34 4.69
C GLU A 195 9.20 26.91 5.25
N THR A 196 8.99 25.60 5.46
CA THR A 196 7.75 25.07 6.05
C THR A 196 7.59 25.52 7.50
N VAL A 197 8.64 25.47 8.31
CA VAL A 197 8.62 25.99 9.69
C VAL A 197 8.28 27.48 9.71
N ALA A 198 8.91 28.27 8.83
CA ALA A 198 8.63 29.70 8.71
C ALA A 198 7.17 29.97 8.30
N ALA A 199 6.65 29.22 7.33
CA ALA A 199 5.26 29.32 6.89
C ALA A 199 4.26 28.95 8.00
N ILE A 200 4.53 27.90 8.78
CA ILE A 200 3.66 27.48 9.90
C ILE A 200 3.66 28.54 11.02
N ARG A 201 4.79 29.19 11.26
CA ARG A 201 4.89 30.30 12.24
C ARG A 201 4.24 31.59 11.77
N SER A 202 4.07 31.76 10.47
CA SER A 202 3.46 32.95 9.88
C SER A 202 1.93 32.95 10.07
N THR A 203 1.36 34.13 10.26
CA THR A 203 -0.09 34.35 10.23
C THR A 203 -0.67 34.46 8.81
N GLU A 204 0.18 34.49 7.79
CA GLU A 204 -0.21 34.63 6.38
C GLU A 204 -0.64 33.30 5.74
N THR A 205 -0.30 32.18 6.36
CA THR A 205 -0.67 30.85 5.87
C THR A 205 -1.59 30.13 6.87
N PRO A 206 -2.50 29.27 6.42
CA PRO A 206 -3.33 28.45 7.31
C PRO A 206 -2.58 27.20 7.81
N LEU A 207 -1.35 26.96 7.39
CA LEU A 207 -0.59 25.75 7.68
C LEU A 207 -0.34 25.57 9.17
N LYS A 208 -0.59 24.35 9.67
CA LYS A 208 -0.31 23.94 11.05
C LYS A 208 0.70 22.80 11.12
N LYS A 209 0.69 21.95 10.11
CA LYS A 209 1.57 20.79 9.95
C LYS A 209 1.71 20.46 8.47
N VAL A 210 2.90 20.10 8.04
CA VAL A 210 3.16 19.55 6.69
C VAL A 210 4.07 18.34 6.85
N VAL A 211 3.76 17.22 6.19
CA VAL A 211 4.65 16.07 6.16
C VAL A 211 5.53 16.18 4.93
N LEU A 212 6.84 16.28 5.09
CA LEU A 212 7.79 16.34 3.97
C LEU A 212 8.50 15.01 3.78
N ALA A 213 8.49 14.52 2.56
CA ALA A 213 9.15 13.29 2.16
C ALA A 213 10.52 13.57 1.53
N ARG A 214 11.43 12.62 1.70
CA ARG A 214 12.75 12.61 1.05
C ARG A 214 13.08 11.22 0.52
N ARG A 215 14.13 11.16 -0.29
CA ARG A 215 14.52 9.96 -1.03
C ARG A 215 15.94 9.53 -0.70
N MET A 216 16.17 8.22 -0.78
CA MET A 216 17.51 7.61 -0.70
C MET A 216 17.65 6.63 -1.87
N LYS A 217 18.69 6.79 -2.67
CA LYS A 217 19.07 5.83 -3.70
C LYS A 217 19.94 4.73 -3.09
N VAL A 218 19.67 3.49 -3.47
CA VAL A 218 20.48 2.30 -3.12
C VAL A 218 20.83 1.58 -4.41
N GLU A 219 22.09 1.22 -4.57
CA GLU A 219 22.59 0.43 -5.69
C GLU A 219 23.20 -0.87 -5.18
N THR A 220 22.93 -1.95 -5.90
CA THR A 220 23.45 -3.29 -5.63
C THR A 220 24.24 -3.81 -6.83
N LYS A 221 25.11 -4.82 -6.62
CA LYS A 221 25.86 -5.44 -7.73
C LYS A 221 25.01 -6.37 -8.59
N GLN A 222 23.99 -6.99 -8.00
CA GLN A 222 23.04 -7.87 -8.68
C GLN A 222 21.64 -7.21 -8.69
N SER A 223 20.75 -7.70 -9.55
CA SER A 223 19.37 -7.24 -9.60
C SER A 223 18.64 -7.49 -8.27
N ILE A 224 17.84 -6.52 -7.86
CA ILE A 224 16.97 -6.59 -6.69
C ILE A 224 15.72 -7.40 -7.07
N ILE A 225 15.47 -8.50 -6.37
CA ILE A 225 14.37 -9.42 -6.65
C ILE A 225 13.27 -9.24 -5.62
N SER A 226 12.07 -8.96 -6.08
CA SER A 226 10.89 -8.70 -5.21
C SER A 226 10.60 -9.85 -4.25
N ASP A 227 10.75 -11.11 -4.70
CA ASP A 227 10.55 -12.31 -3.89
C ASP A 227 11.45 -12.28 -2.64
N ALA A 228 12.73 -11.97 -2.83
CA ALA A 228 13.73 -11.89 -1.77
C ALA A 228 13.47 -10.72 -0.82
N VAL A 229 13.07 -9.57 -1.36
CA VAL A 229 12.73 -8.39 -0.56
C VAL A 229 11.52 -8.69 0.31
N LEU A 230 10.45 -9.26 -0.24
CA LEU A 230 9.24 -9.61 0.52
C LEU A 230 9.51 -10.65 1.60
N GLN A 231 10.33 -11.69 1.33
CA GLN A 231 10.71 -12.68 2.33
C GLN A 231 11.43 -12.06 3.52
N ARG A 232 12.42 -11.19 3.25
CA ARG A 232 13.15 -10.49 4.32
C ARG A 232 12.24 -9.53 5.09
N LEU A 233 11.39 -8.76 4.40
CA LEU A 233 10.40 -7.91 5.07
C LEU A 233 9.43 -8.71 5.93
N ALA A 234 8.96 -9.87 5.46
CA ALA A 234 8.09 -10.76 6.23
C ALA A 234 8.72 -11.21 7.55
N GLN A 235 10.02 -11.50 7.54
CA GLN A 235 10.76 -11.93 8.71
C GLN A 235 11.11 -10.76 9.65
N GLN A 236 11.43 -9.60 9.09
CA GLN A 236 11.99 -8.48 9.83
C GLN A 236 10.97 -7.45 10.31
N GLN A 237 9.79 -7.40 9.68
CA GLN A 237 8.76 -6.39 9.96
C GLN A 237 7.44 -7.04 10.40
N PRO A 238 7.37 -7.56 11.63
CA PRO A 238 6.12 -8.10 12.17
C PRO A 238 5.07 -6.99 12.31
N ASN A 239 3.79 -7.37 12.32
CA ASN A 239 2.66 -6.46 12.51
C ASN A 239 2.57 -5.35 11.43
N THR A 240 2.97 -5.66 10.19
CA THR A 240 2.85 -4.75 9.06
C THR A 240 2.10 -5.37 7.89
N TYR A 241 1.44 -4.54 7.10
CA TYR A 241 1.03 -4.92 5.76
C TYR A 241 2.26 -5.12 4.90
N LEU A 242 2.34 -6.25 4.22
CA LEU A 242 3.33 -6.44 3.17
C LEU A 242 2.66 -6.27 1.83
N PHE A 243 3.29 -5.54 0.94
CA PHE A 243 2.79 -5.36 -0.42
C PHE A 243 3.92 -5.29 -1.44
N ALA A 244 3.62 -5.74 -2.64
CA ALA A 244 4.40 -5.48 -3.84
C ALA A 244 3.49 -5.41 -5.06
N ILE A 245 3.79 -4.50 -5.98
CA ILE A 245 3.20 -4.46 -7.32
C ILE A 245 4.30 -4.36 -8.34
N GLU A 246 4.24 -5.21 -9.36
CA GLU A 246 5.18 -5.23 -10.49
C GLU A 246 4.48 -4.81 -11.77
N HIS A 247 5.15 -3.95 -12.54
CA HIS A 247 4.74 -3.62 -13.89
C HIS A 247 5.96 -3.43 -14.78
N GLY A 248 6.05 -4.21 -15.85
CA GLY A 248 7.26 -4.25 -16.65
C GLY A 248 8.49 -4.65 -15.83
N GLY A 249 9.57 -3.90 -15.92
CA GLY A 249 10.79 -4.12 -15.13
C GLY A 249 10.82 -3.44 -13.77
N HIS A 250 9.69 -2.89 -13.30
CA HIS A 250 9.60 -2.01 -12.12
C HIS A 250 8.78 -2.64 -11.01
N VAL A 251 9.20 -2.41 -9.78
CA VAL A 251 8.55 -2.92 -8.57
C VAL A 251 8.37 -1.79 -7.58
N PHE A 252 7.17 -1.66 -7.00
CA PHE A 252 6.94 -0.86 -5.81
C PHE A 252 6.52 -1.79 -4.66
N ALA A 253 7.30 -1.80 -3.58
CA ALA A 253 7.08 -2.71 -2.47
C ALA A 253 7.34 -2.05 -1.12
N GLY A 254 6.74 -2.61 -0.05
CA GLY A 254 6.92 -2.08 1.28
C GLY A 254 6.33 -2.94 2.39
N ALA A 255 6.61 -2.48 3.64
CA ALA A 255 6.10 -3.06 4.87
C ALA A 255 5.52 -1.94 5.75
N THR A 256 4.24 -1.64 5.59
CA THR A 256 3.58 -0.50 6.26
C THR A 256 2.76 -0.94 7.48
N PRO A 257 2.84 -0.21 8.61
CA PRO A 257 1.98 -0.50 9.76
C PRO A 257 0.58 0.13 9.63
N GLU A 258 0.36 1.04 8.66
CA GLU A 258 -0.78 1.96 8.66
C GLU A 258 -1.89 1.50 7.70
N ARG A 259 -3.03 1.08 8.25
CA ARG A 259 -4.27 0.91 7.50
C ARG A 259 -4.87 2.28 7.20
N LEU A 260 -5.15 2.55 5.93
CA LEU A 260 -5.94 3.73 5.56
C LEU A 260 -7.42 3.47 5.81
N LEU A 261 -7.97 2.43 5.20
CA LEU A 261 -9.38 2.05 5.34
C LEU A 261 -9.61 0.63 4.83
N LYS A 262 -10.39 -0.14 5.60
CA LYS A 262 -11.00 -1.39 5.16
C LYS A 262 -12.51 -1.22 5.11
N ALA A 263 -13.13 -1.78 4.10
CA ALA A 263 -14.57 -1.82 3.94
C ALA A 263 -15.04 -3.26 3.82
N THR A 264 -15.98 -3.64 4.66
CA THR A 264 -16.91 -4.74 4.41
C THR A 264 -18.20 -4.18 3.81
N VAL A 265 -19.19 -5.04 3.56
CA VAL A 265 -20.51 -4.61 3.09
C VAL A 265 -21.15 -3.62 4.06
N ASP A 266 -20.96 -3.83 5.37
CA ASP A 266 -21.66 -3.13 6.44
C ASP A 266 -20.81 -2.14 7.22
N GLN A 267 -19.47 -2.24 7.17
CA GLN A 267 -18.59 -1.52 8.07
C GLN A 267 -17.41 -0.85 7.35
N PHE A 268 -16.95 0.25 7.94
CA PHE A 268 -15.62 0.80 7.72
C PHE A 268 -14.74 0.57 8.95
N GLU A 269 -13.49 0.15 8.72
CA GLU A 269 -12.48 -0.02 9.74
C GLU A 269 -11.23 0.78 9.36
N THR A 270 -10.69 1.55 10.30
CA THR A 270 -9.42 2.26 10.15
C THR A 270 -8.61 2.17 11.43
N VAL A 271 -7.40 2.72 11.44
CA VAL A 271 -6.57 2.78 12.63
C VAL A 271 -5.99 4.17 12.78
N SER A 272 -5.84 4.62 14.01
CA SER A 272 -5.03 5.79 14.33
C SER A 272 -3.66 5.31 14.85
N ILE A 273 -2.60 5.78 14.20
CA ILE A 273 -1.21 5.55 14.60
C ILE A 273 -0.54 6.92 14.68
N ALA A 274 -0.18 7.36 15.89
CA ALA A 274 0.55 8.60 16.12
C ALA A 274 1.26 8.54 17.46
N GLY A 275 2.24 9.42 17.67
CA GLY A 275 3.15 9.33 18.81
C GLY A 275 4.09 8.13 18.69
N SER A 276 5.35 8.31 19.04
CA SER A 276 6.38 7.29 18.82
C SER A 276 7.38 7.24 19.96
N ALA A 277 7.85 6.03 20.28
CA ALA A 277 8.99 5.81 21.15
C ALA A 277 9.93 4.75 20.54
N PRO A 278 11.23 4.80 20.85
CA PRO A 278 12.14 3.74 20.45
C PRO A 278 11.78 2.41 21.13
N ARG A 279 12.28 1.30 20.58
CA ARG A 279 12.23 -0.01 21.21
C ARG A 279 13.29 -0.11 22.31
N GLY A 280 12.97 -0.82 23.39
CA GLY A 280 13.92 -1.16 24.44
C GLY A 280 14.86 -2.28 24.02
N LYS A 281 16.06 -2.31 24.60
CA LYS A 281 17.06 -3.37 24.39
C LYS A 281 16.74 -4.64 25.16
N THR A 282 16.02 -4.52 26.28
CA THR A 282 15.49 -5.65 27.05
C THR A 282 13.97 -5.59 27.07
N LYS A 283 13.31 -6.68 27.44
CA LYS A 283 11.85 -6.75 27.54
C LYS A 283 11.32 -5.75 28.59
N GLU A 284 12.02 -5.61 29.71
CA GLU A 284 11.67 -4.70 30.80
C GLU A 284 11.79 -3.24 30.37
N GLU A 285 12.88 -2.88 29.69
CA GLU A 285 13.09 -1.55 29.13
C GLU A 285 12.03 -1.22 28.07
N ASP A 286 11.72 -2.17 27.17
CA ASP A 286 10.73 -2.02 26.12
C ASP A 286 9.32 -1.80 26.67
N GLU A 287 8.95 -2.52 27.73
CA GLU A 287 7.67 -2.33 28.40
C GLU A 287 7.63 -0.98 29.16
N ALA A 288 8.71 -0.59 29.82
CA ALA A 288 8.79 0.72 30.48
C ALA A 288 8.64 1.88 29.49
N LEU A 289 9.26 1.79 28.30
CA LEU A 289 9.11 2.78 27.23
C LEU A 289 7.67 2.80 26.67
N ALA A 290 7.02 1.64 26.56
CA ALA A 290 5.62 1.57 26.13
C ALA A 290 4.69 2.25 27.16
N GLN A 291 4.87 1.98 28.45
CA GLN A 291 4.09 2.62 29.50
C GLN A 291 4.35 4.13 29.59
N ALA A 292 5.60 4.56 29.43
CA ALA A 292 5.94 5.97 29.36
C ALA A 292 5.25 6.67 28.17
N LEU A 293 5.21 6.03 27.00
CA LEU A 293 4.52 6.55 25.80
C LEU A 293 3.01 6.68 26.04
N LEU A 294 2.38 5.69 26.68
CA LEU A 294 0.94 5.73 27.04
C LEU A 294 0.61 6.84 28.05
N ALA A 295 1.55 7.14 28.96
CA ALA A 295 1.38 8.17 29.99
C ALA A 295 1.79 9.58 29.53
N ASP A 296 2.47 9.71 28.39
CA ASP A 296 2.97 10.99 27.89
C ASP A 296 1.83 11.87 27.38
N ALA A 297 1.61 13.01 28.03
CA ALA A 297 0.49 13.91 27.73
C ALA A 297 0.59 14.51 26.32
N LYS A 298 1.81 14.80 25.83
CA LYS A 298 2.04 15.40 24.49
C LYS A 298 1.67 14.37 23.40
N ASN A 299 2.25 13.17 23.47
CA ASN A 299 1.96 12.10 22.50
C ASN A 299 0.48 11.69 22.54
N THR A 300 -0.13 11.64 23.72
CA THR A 300 -1.55 11.34 23.90
C THR A 300 -2.45 12.40 23.27
N HIS A 301 -2.10 13.68 23.42
CA HIS A 301 -2.84 14.77 22.79
C HIS A 301 -2.70 14.74 21.26
N GLU A 302 -1.48 14.57 20.76
CA GLU A 302 -1.22 14.43 19.32
C GLU A 302 -2.02 13.29 18.71
N HIS A 303 -2.02 12.13 19.38
CA HIS A 303 -2.78 10.97 18.94
C HIS A 303 -4.31 11.23 18.94
N GLN A 304 -4.83 11.90 19.95
CA GLN A 304 -6.27 12.24 20.02
C GLN A 304 -6.68 13.15 18.85
N VAL A 305 -5.85 14.11 18.48
CA VAL A 305 -6.10 14.97 17.30
C VAL A 305 -6.24 14.12 16.02
N VAL A 306 -5.45 13.08 15.86
CA VAL A 306 -5.58 12.18 14.69
C VAL A 306 -6.89 11.41 14.74
N VAL A 307 -7.27 10.85 15.89
CA VAL A 307 -8.56 10.16 16.08
C VAL A 307 -9.73 11.09 15.73
N ASP A 308 -9.78 12.28 16.31
CA ASP A 308 -10.84 13.27 16.09
C ASP A 308 -10.97 13.65 14.60
N ARG A 309 -9.85 13.68 13.87
CA ARG A 309 -9.82 13.95 12.42
C ARG A 309 -10.40 12.80 11.59
N LEU A 310 -10.05 11.56 11.93
CA LEU A 310 -10.62 10.38 11.28
C LEU A 310 -12.14 10.31 11.49
N GLU A 311 -12.58 10.55 12.72
CA GLU A 311 -14.00 10.61 13.07
C GLU A 311 -14.73 11.72 12.29
N THR A 312 -14.18 12.93 12.27
CA THR A 312 -14.76 14.08 11.53
C THR A 312 -14.83 13.79 10.02
N ALA A 313 -13.77 13.23 9.43
CA ALA A 313 -13.71 12.95 7.98
C ALA A 313 -14.79 11.96 7.54
N LEU A 314 -15.08 10.96 8.35
CA LEU A 314 -16.05 9.91 8.02
C LEU A 314 -17.42 10.06 8.68
N ALA A 315 -17.63 11.05 9.56
CA ALA A 315 -18.90 11.24 10.30
C ALA A 315 -20.15 11.23 9.41
N THR A 316 -20.05 11.81 8.21
CA THR A 316 -21.18 11.88 7.26
C THR A 316 -21.47 10.54 6.57
N LEU A 317 -20.54 9.61 6.59
CA LEU A 317 -20.58 8.31 5.92
C LEU A 317 -20.95 7.16 6.84
N LEU A 318 -20.90 7.39 8.17
CA LEU A 318 -21.23 6.41 9.21
C LEU A 318 -22.63 6.64 9.76
N ALA A 319 -23.31 5.55 10.15
CA ALA A 319 -24.64 5.62 10.75
C ALA A 319 -24.59 6.26 12.15
N ASP A 320 -23.69 5.74 13.02
CA ASP A 320 -23.63 6.12 14.44
C ASP A 320 -22.22 6.59 14.87
N GLY A 321 -21.36 6.98 13.90
CA GLY A 321 -19.96 7.32 14.18
C GLY A 321 -19.06 6.10 14.33
N PHE A 322 -17.79 6.31 14.73
CA PHE A 322 -16.87 5.24 15.06
C PHE A 322 -17.05 4.75 16.49
N GLN A 323 -16.85 3.45 16.66
CA GLN A 323 -16.53 2.84 17.94
C GLN A 323 -15.01 2.67 18.00
N SER A 324 -14.37 3.24 19.01
CA SER A 324 -12.94 3.13 19.24
C SER A 324 -12.66 2.15 20.37
N GLU A 325 -11.63 1.34 20.22
CA GLU A 325 -11.09 0.54 21.31
C GLU A 325 -10.21 1.39 22.23
N ALA A 326 -9.81 0.80 23.37
CA ALA A 326 -8.87 1.45 24.27
C ALA A 326 -7.51 1.66 23.57
N ARG A 327 -6.89 2.82 23.86
CA ARG A 327 -5.55 3.11 23.36
C ARG A 327 -4.54 2.08 23.84
N SER A 328 -3.73 1.57 22.93
CA SER A 328 -2.70 0.58 23.16
C SER A 328 -1.39 1.00 22.47
N VAL A 329 -0.38 0.14 22.52
CA VAL A 329 0.90 0.35 21.83
C VAL A 329 1.10 -0.76 20.82
N ILE A 330 1.31 -0.40 19.56
CA ILE A 330 1.77 -1.32 18.53
C ILE A 330 3.31 -1.28 18.49
N LYS A 331 3.92 -2.46 18.53
CA LYS A 331 5.37 -2.62 18.55
C LYS A 331 5.86 -3.16 17.20
N ASN A 332 6.58 -2.32 16.45
CA ASN A 332 7.33 -2.75 15.28
C ASN A 332 8.79 -3.06 15.67
N ARG A 333 9.63 -3.45 14.73
CA ARG A 333 11.03 -3.84 15.01
C ARG A 333 11.82 -2.73 15.73
N ASP A 334 11.78 -1.51 15.19
CA ASP A 334 12.67 -0.41 15.57
C ASP A 334 11.98 0.66 16.42
N ILE A 335 10.66 0.73 16.32
CA ILE A 335 9.83 1.82 16.84
C ILE A 335 8.51 1.24 17.35
N GLN A 336 7.95 1.84 18.40
CA GLN A 336 6.59 1.59 18.88
C GLN A 336 5.74 2.85 18.82
N HIS A 337 4.43 2.68 18.62
CA HIS A 337 3.50 3.78 18.41
C HIS A 337 2.24 3.62 19.26
N LEU A 338 1.59 4.72 19.63
CA LEU A 338 0.22 4.68 20.12
C LEU A 338 -0.71 4.21 18.99
N PHE A 339 -1.67 3.37 19.34
CA PHE A 339 -2.53 2.65 18.42
C PHE A 339 -3.96 2.62 18.94
N VAL A 340 -4.92 3.01 18.09
CA VAL A 340 -6.37 2.87 18.34
C VAL A 340 -7.04 2.35 17.07
N PRO A 341 -7.63 1.15 17.09
CA PRO A 341 -8.54 0.71 16.05
C PRO A 341 -9.89 1.42 16.17
N LEU A 342 -10.47 1.74 15.01
CA LEU A 342 -11.75 2.42 14.85
C LEU A 342 -12.60 1.62 13.87
N ALA A 343 -13.83 1.29 14.24
CA ALA A 343 -14.80 0.64 13.37
C ALA A 343 -16.14 1.37 13.44
N GLY A 344 -16.85 1.44 12.32
CA GLY A 344 -18.16 2.09 12.27
C GLY A 344 -19.06 1.53 11.17
N GLN A 345 -20.36 1.50 11.43
CA GLN A 345 -21.35 1.01 10.47
C GLN A 345 -21.50 1.99 9.31
N ARG A 346 -21.37 1.48 8.08
CA ARG A 346 -21.58 2.26 6.86
C ARG A 346 -23.04 2.66 6.71
N LYS A 347 -23.29 3.88 6.25
CA LYS A 347 -24.63 4.25 5.75
C LYS A 347 -24.91 3.54 4.43
N ALA A 348 -26.14 3.15 4.22
CA ALA A 348 -26.59 2.58 2.96
C ALA A 348 -26.28 3.51 1.78
N GLY A 349 -25.78 2.93 0.68
CA GLY A 349 -25.43 3.67 -0.54
C GLY A 349 -24.11 4.45 -0.50
N VAL A 350 -23.38 4.42 0.61
CA VAL A 350 -22.04 5.02 0.67
C VAL A 350 -21.05 4.15 -0.07
N ASN A 351 -20.28 4.76 -0.98
CA ASN A 351 -19.24 4.08 -1.74
C ASN A 351 -17.91 4.06 -0.97
N PHE A 352 -17.20 2.91 -1.00
CA PHE A 352 -15.89 2.74 -0.35
C PHE A 352 -14.86 3.78 -0.82
N LEU A 353 -14.75 3.99 -2.14
CA LEU A 353 -13.79 4.94 -2.68
C LEU A 353 -14.08 6.40 -2.26
N THR A 354 -15.34 6.75 -2.03
CA THR A 354 -15.70 8.05 -1.46
C THR A 354 -15.12 8.21 -0.04
N ALA A 355 -15.14 7.15 0.76
CA ALA A 355 -14.53 7.19 2.10
C ALA A 355 -12.99 7.27 2.02
N VAL A 356 -12.38 6.52 1.11
CA VAL A 356 -10.93 6.61 0.83
C VAL A 356 -10.54 8.05 0.46
N GLN A 357 -11.27 8.69 -0.46
CA GLN A 357 -11.02 10.07 -0.90
C GLN A 357 -11.12 11.08 0.24
N LYS A 358 -12.05 10.89 1.16
CA LYS A 358 -12.17 11.76 2.35
C LYS A 358 -10.98 11.61 3.28
N LEU A 359 -10.48 10.40 3.47
CA LEU A 359 -9.34 10.14 4.36
C LEU A 359 -8.00 10.48 3.73
N HIS A 360 -7.82 10.22 2.43
CA HIS A 360 -6.53 10.37 1.77
C HIS A 360 -6.26 11.80 1.28
N PRO A 361 -5.04 12.34 1.53
CA PRO A 361 -4.08 11.85 2.51
C PRO A 361 -4.52 12.18 3.95
N THR A 362 -4.11 11.32 4.89
CA THR A 362 -4.31 11.59 6.32
C THR A 362 -3.39 12.73 6.79
N PRO A 363 -3.67 13.39 7.93
CA PRO A 363 -2.76 14.39 8.51
C PRO A 363 -1.38 13.84 8.87
N ALA A 364 -1.26 12.51 9.02
CA ALA A 364 0.02 11.83 9.26
C ALA A 364 0.91 11.78 8.01
N LEU A 365 0.34 11.94 6.80
CA LEU A 365 1.04 11.85 5.52
C LEU A 365 1.03 13.13 4.69
N GLY A 366 -0.03 13.92 4.79
CA GLY A 366 -0.17 15.21 4.11
C GLY A 366 0.16 16.37 5.03
N GLY A 367 -0.67 16.58 6.04
CA GLY A 367 -0.58 17.69 6.97
C GLY A 367 -1.94 18.32 7.25
N GLU A 368 -1.92 19.52 7.81
CA GLU A 368 -3.11 20.23 8.29
C GLU A 368 -3.01 21.74 7.99
N PRO A 369 -4.03 22.38 7.38
CA PRO A 369 -5.18 21.80 6.69
C PRO A 369 -4.79 21.01 5.44
N LYS A 370 -5.54 19.97 5.11
CA LYS A 370 -5.23 18.99 4.06
C LYS A 370 -4.87 19.62 2.72
N GLU A 371 -5.77 20.45 2.16
CA GLU A 371 -5.59 21.03 0.82
C GLU A 371 -4.38 21.97 0.76
N ALA A 372 -4.18 22.78 1.79
CA ALA A 372 -3.04 23.68 1.89
C ALA A 372 -1.73 22.90 2.01
N ALA A 373 -1.72 21.84 2.84
CA ALA A 373 -0.53 21.01 3.04
C ALA A 373 -0.15 20.24 1.78
N VAL A 374 -1.12 19.65 1.06
CA VAL A 374 -0.86 18.93 -0.21
C VAL A 374 -0.34 19.89 -1.29
N SER A 375 -0.93 21.10 -1.40
CA SER A 375 -0.43 22.14 -2.30
C SER A 375 1.00 22.56 -1.96
N TRP A 376 1.31 22.71 -0.66
CA TRP A 376 2.66 23.02 -0.18
C TRP A 376 3.67 21.92 -0.53
N ILE A 377 3.35 20.68 -0.26
CA ILE A 377 4.16 19.51 -0.61
C ILE A 377 4.50 19.51 -2.11
N ARG A 378 3.51 19.69 -2.97
CA ARG A 378 3.68 19.68 -4.43
C ARG A 378 4.68 20.72 -4.93
N THR A 379 4.78 21.86 -4.26
CA THR A 379 5.63 22.98 -4.66
C THR A 379 6.99 23.01 -3.98
N HIS A 380 7.18 22.34 -2.84
CA HIS A 380 8.39 22.41 -2.04
C HIS A 380 9.17 21.09 -1.96
N GLU A 381 8.53 19.95 -2.23
CA GLU A 381 9.32 18.72 -2.33
C GLU A 381 10.12 18.69 -3.63
N PRO A 382 11.39 18.23 -3.57
CA PRO A 382 12.27 18.21 -4.75
C PRO A 382 11.79 17.28 -5.87
N ALA A 383 10.92 16.30 -5.55
CA ALA A 383 10.39 15.35 -6.51
C ALA A 383 9.02 14.81 -6.12
N SER A 384 8.25 14.38 -7.12
CA SER A 384 6.96 13.74 -6.92
C SER A 384 7.09 12.41 -6.14
N ARG A 385 6.11 12.16 -5.30
CA ARG A 385 6.03 10.93 -4.48
C ARG A 385 5.56 9.70 -5.27
N GLY A 386 4.92 9.89 -6.43
CA GLY A 386 4.22 8.79 -7.08
C GLY A 386 3.23 8.11 -6.15
N MET A 387 3.36 6.80 -5.97
CA MET A 387 2.51 6.01 -5.05
C MET A 387 2.98 6.05 -3.58
N TYR A 388 4.17 6.59 -3.27
CA TYR A 388 4.62 6.71 -1.88
C TYR A 388 3.67 7.57 -1.05
N GLY A 389 3.18 7.03 0.06
CA GLY A 389 2.16 7.67 0.91
C GLY A 389 0.74 7.63 0.32
N GLY A 390 0.56 7.10 -0.88
CA GLY A 390 -0.74 6.87 -1.49
C GLY A 390 -1.44 5.61 -0.97
N PRO A 391 -2.74 5.43 -1.27
CA PRO A 391 -3.47 4.21 -0.97
C PRO A 391 -2.96 3.03 -1.81
N ILE A 392 -2.56 1.93 -1.18
CA ILE A 392 -2.18 0.66 -1.82
C ILE A 392 -3.01 -0.48 -1.25
N GLY A 393 -3.54 -1.38 -2.10
CA GLY A 393 -4.37 -2.47 -1.62
C GLY A 393 -5.20 -3.12 -2.71
N TRP A 394 -6.43 -3.43 -2.40
CA TRP A 394 -7.34 -4.14 -3.31
C TRP A 394 -8.78 -3.62 -3.20
N LEU A 395 -9.54 -3.83 -4.26
CA LEU A 395 -10.94 -3.41 -4.41
C LEU A 395 -11.77 -4.52 -5.04
N GLY A 396 -12.87 -4.90 -4.40
CA GLY A 396 -13.85 -5.82 -4.94
C GLY A 396 -14.57 -5.23 -6.17
N ILE A 397 -14.76 -6.06 -7.19
CA ILE A 397 -15.44 -5.65 -8.42
C ILE A 397 -16.95 -5.72 -8.21
N GLN A 398 -17.47 -6.84 -7.73
CA GLN A 398 -18.90 -7.07 -7.58
C GLN A 398 -19.46 -6.39 -6.33
N GLU A 399 -18.80 -6.58 -5.21
CA GLU A 399 -19.16 -5.97 -3.95
C GLU A 399 -18.31 -4.71 -3.70
N ASP A 400 -18.89 -3.76 -2.99
CA ASP A 400 -18.20 -2.52 -2.62
C ASP A 400 -17.38 -2.71 -1.35
N ILE A 401 -16.43 -3.63 -1.41
CA ILE A 401 -15.51 -4.01 -0.35
C ILE A 401 -14.07 -3.78 -0.79
N GLY A 402 -13.16 -3.72 0.15
CA GLY A 402 -11.74 -3.57 -0.15
C GLY A 402 -10.92 -3.20 1.09
N GLU A 403 -9.62 -3.15 0.92
CA GLU A 403 -8.71 -2.70 1.95
C GLU A 403 -7.54 -1.95 1.33
N PHE A 404 -7.29 -0.75 1.86
CA PHE A 404 -6.12 0.05 1.51
C PHE A 404 -5.28 0.33 2.75
N ALA A 405 -3.97 0.17 2.61
CA ALA A 405 -2.97 0.70 3.52
C ALA A 405 -2.34 1.97 2.94
N VAL A 406 -1.66 2.73 3.78
CA VAL A 406 -0.85 3.86 3.36
C VAL A 406 0.52 3.36 2.92
N ALA A 407 0.94 3.61 1.69
CA ALA A 407 2.17 3.05 1.12
C ALA A 407 3.44 3.74 1.64
N ILE A 408 3.72 3.60 2.94
CA ILE A 408 4.95 4.05 3.61
C ILE A 408 5.87 2.88 3.93
N ARG A 409 7.09 3.17 4.42
CA ARG A 409 8.13 2.14 4.62
C ARG A 409 8.33 1.34 3.34
N SER A 410 8.44 2.04 2.22
CA SER A 410 8.37 1.48 0.88
C SER A 410 9.51 1.99 0.00
N GLY A 411 9.73 1.30 -1.09
CA GLY A 411 10.70 1.67 -2.10
C GLY A 411 10.25 1.21 -3.48
N PHE A 412 10.69 1.97 -4.46
CA PHE A 412 10.58 1.66 -5.87
C PHE A 412 11.92 1.13 -6.36
N PHE A 413 11.94 0.03 -7.12
CA PHE A 413 13.19 -0.52 -7.63
C PHE A 413 13.04 -1.14 -9.03
N SER A 414 14.13 -1.07 -9.78
CA SER A 414 14.26 -1.66 -11.12
C SER A 414 15.71 -2.09 -11.36
N GLY A 415 15.90 -3.30 -11.84
CA GLY A 415 17.23 -3.88 -12.00
C GLY A 415 18.01 -3.90 -10.68
N ASN A 416 19.16 -3.25 -10.65
CA ASN A 416 20.03 -3.15 -9.47
C ASN A 416 19.93 -1.81 -8.71
N GLN A 417 18.93 -0.99 -8.99
CA GLN A 417 18.72 0.31 -8.35
C GLN A 417 17.40 0.36 -7.61
N ALA A 418 17.40 0.99 -6.45
CA ALA A 418 16.21 1.27 -5.66
C ALA A 418 16.18 2.73 -5.20
N THR A 419 14.99 3.34 -5.19
CA THR A 419 14.70 4.62 -4.54
C THR A 419 13.79 4.36 -3.35
N LEU A 420 14.30 4.58 -2.14
CA LEU A 420 13.57 4.46 -0.89
C LEU A 420 12.97 5.79 -0.50
N TYR A 421 11.81 5.77 0.15
CA TYR A 421 11.08 6.96 0.58
C TYR A 421 10.90 6.97 2.09
N ALA A 422 11.03 8.15 2.70
CA ALA A 422 10.71 8.39 4.10
C ALA A 422 10.21 9.82 4.29
N GLY A 423 9.29 10.06 5.21
CA GLY A 423 8.76 11.38 5.52
C GLY A 423 8.66 11.63 7.02
N CYS A 424 8.65 12.90 7.42
CA CYS A 424 8.41 13.35 8.79
C CYS A 424 7.46 14.54 8.81
N GLY A 425 6.75 14.70 9.93
CA GLY A 425 5.80 15.79 10.12
C GLY A 425 6.50 17.07 10.62
N ILE A 426 6.48 18.10 9.82
CA ILE A 426 7.04 19.40 10.15
C ILE A 426 5.99 20.26 10.86
N VAL A 427 6.35 20.79 12.01
CA VAL A 427 5.57 21.70 12.86
C VAL A 427 6.40 22.93 13.22
N ALA A 428 5.82 23.89 13.93
CA ALA A 428 6.47 25.16 14.27
C ALA A 428 7.82 25.02 14.98
N ASP A 429 8.00 23.96 15.78
CA ASP A 429 9.21 23.73 16.58
C ASP A 429 10.17 22.68 15.96
N SER A 430 9.93 22.26 14.72
CA SER A 430 10.80 21.30 14.02
C SER A 430 12.16 21.91 13.71
N ASP A 431 13.22 21.08 13.85
CA ASP A 431 14.60 21.37 13.45
C ASP A 431 14.99 20.49 12.26
N ALA A 432 15.46 21.09 11.19
CA ALA A 432 15.67 20.43 9.91
C ALA A 432 16.63 19.24 9.97
N GLU A 433 17.73 19.32 10.76
CA GLU A 433 18.67 18.21 10.86
C GLU A 433 18.14 17.09 11.78
N SER A 434 17.38 17.42 12.82
CA SER A 434 16.69 16.44 13.65
C SER A 434 15.67 15.63 12.84
N GLU A 435 14.87 16.31 12.00
CA GLU A 435 13.92 15.68 11.10
C GLU A 435 14.61 14.77 10.05
N ARG A 436 15.77 15.22 9.56
CA ARG A 436 16.60 14.41 8.68
C ARG A 436 17.06 13.11 9.34
N GLN A 437 17.47 13.17 10.61
CA GLN A 437 17.88 11.99 11.36
C GLN A 437 16.71 11.03 11.59
N GLU A 438 15.51 11.54 11.88
CA GLU A 438 14.30 10.74 12.00
C GLU A 438 13.99 9.97 10.71
N THR A 439 14.08 10.65 9.55
CA THR A 439 13.83 9.99 8.26
C THR A 439 14.88 8.92 7.93
N ARG A 440 16.12 9.05 8.38
CA ARG A 440 17.15 7.99 8.23
C ARG A 440 16.75 6.70 8.90
N LEU A 441 16.10 6.74 10.05
CA LEU A 441 15.57 5.56 10.72
C LEU A 441 14.41 4.93 9.91
N LYS A 442 13.59 5.77 9.27
CA LYS A 442 12.44 5.32 8.48
C LYS A 442 12.82 4.68 7.13
N PHE A 443 14.03 4.89 6.63
CA PHE A 443 14.56 4.16 5.48
C PHE A 443 14.98 2.72 5.83
N GLN A 444 15.35 2.44 7.07
CA GLN A 444 15.97 1.18 7.47
C GLN A 444 15.15 -0.08 7.14
N PRO A 445 13.82 -0.12 7.31
CA PRO A 445 13.04 -1.30 6.94
C PRO A 445 13.27 -1.74 5.49
N MET A 446 13.14 -0.82 4.54
CA MET A 446 13.34 -1.13 3.13
C MET A 446 14.81 -1.39 2.78
N ARG A 447 15.75 -0.63 3.38
CA ARG A 447 17.18 -0.88 3.19
C ARG A 447 17.54 -2.31 3.58
N ARG A 448 17.12 -2.76 4.77
CA ARG A 448 17.33 -4.15 5.22
C ARG A 448 16.54 -5.16 4.37
N GLY A 449 15.34 -4.82 3.91
CA GLY A 449 14.60 -5.64 2.98
C GLY A 449 15.37 -5.93 1.69
N ILE A 450 16.15 -4.95 1.20
CA ILE A 450 16.98 -5.09 -0.01
C ILE A 450 18.32 -5.76 0.32
N LEU A 451 19.05 -5.26 1.32
CA LEU A 451 20.46 -5.59 1.59
C LEU A 451 20.66 -6.65 2.67
N GLY A 452 19.62 -7.09 3.36
CA GLY A 452 19.76 -7.92 4.56
C GLY A 452 20.09 -7.09 5.83
N ASP A 453 20.48 -7.79 6.89
CA ASP A 453 20.77 -7.21 8.22
C ASP A 453 22.21 -6.66 8.36
N GLU A 454 22.87 -6.25 7.28
CA GLU A 454 24.18 -5.60 7.37
C GLU A 454 24.09 -4.14 7.86
#